data_d7ef432c5ed5e5540e0900d2c99672a9
#
_entry.id   d7ef432c5ed5e5540e0900d2c99672a9
#
_cell.length_a   1.000
_cell.length_b   1.000
_cell.length_c   1.000
_cell.angle_alpha   90.00
_cell.angle_beta   90.00
_cell.angle_gamma   90.00
#
_symmetry.space_group_name_H-M   'P 1'
#
loop_
_entity.id
_entity.type
_entity.pdbx_description
1 polymer ?
#
loop_
_entity_poly.entity_id
_entity_poly.type
_entity_poly.pdbx_seq_one_letter_code
_entity_poly.pdbx_strand_id
1 'polypeptide(L)'
;MNFAGVYHKASEQMSYPRNDDELVINLKTGYDVRRVFLHYGDPFEAGILGGNEKWSGTREEIVYKKRLKYQLWWTTTVVPAYKRCKYYFELQTEQETWYYFEDGFLTAEQLHMDGRMLQCFTVPWMNPADVCRTPEWVNGTVWYQIFPDRFCNGTPEKNTAEITPWRSGRVTNAERFGGNLAGIRSRLPYLKELGINGIYLNPIMEAESNHKYDTTDYTRIDPHFGTNEEFASLVQEAHRLGIRVMVDAVFNHCGRNFAPWMSAQEHGKELPYAGWFMVNDWADLKKQRDTRDGRFYSFAFVDRMPKLNTNHEEVIRYFCGICERWIREFDIDGIRFDVGNEVSHKFLKRIRHHVTAVKPDVYLLGEIWHDASPWLAGDEYDAVMNYPLMSGICDFFLDGESTKEDFEYMINRCYTMYMQQTNNVLFNLLDSHDTERLRNRLHDLDIFYQQLAVLFTMPGSPCIYYGTEIALEGGHDPDCRRCMPWEELETLENQARIGEIRTLIALRRKEATFRSLHFHFPDDYEQKRMVHYRKLDEAGDRVEILLNCTGADVAVRAEGEILFHRGYEAGRLKKNGTLIYRTVG
;
A
#
# COMPACT_ATOMS: atom_id res chain seq x y z
N MET A 1 -36.04 6.27 6.52
CA MET A 1 -34.65 6.19 6.04
C MET A 1 -33.67 6.34 7.22
N ASN A 2 -32.54 5.63 7.23
CA ASN A 2 -31.48 5.80 8.21
C ASN A 2 -30.55 6.96 7.79
N PHE A 3 -30.89 8.17 8.18
CA PHE A 3 -30.11 9.37 7.83
C PHE A 3 -28.67 9.34 8.33
N ALA A 4 -28.42 8.75 9.51
CA ALA A 4 -27.07 8.62 10.07
C ALA A 4 -26.16 7.67 9.25
N GLY A 5 -26.74 6.81 8.43
CA GLY A 5 -26.02 5.94 7.52
C GLY A 5 -25.58 6.62 6.21
N VAL A 6 -26.11 7.80 5.90
CA VAL A 6 -25.81 8.52 4.65
C VAL A 6 -24.65 9.47 4.85
N TYR A 7 -23.65 9.38 3.97
CA TYR A 7 -22.49 10.27 4.01
C TYR A 7 -21.89 10.50 2.63
N HIS A 8 -21.65 11.75 2.33
CA HIS A 8 -20.91 12.22 1.16
C HIS A 8 -20.25 13.57 1.44
N LYS A 9 -19.17 13.89 0.72
CA LYS A 9 -18.58 15.22 0.59
C LYS A 9 -17.99 15.40 -0.81
N ALA A 10 -17.97 16.62 -1.35
CA ALA A 10 -17.46 16.92 -2.69
C ALA A 10 -15.91 17.01 -2.71
N SER A 11 -15.22 16.10 -2.05
CA SER A 11 -13.76 16.08 -1.94
C SER A 11 -13.23 14.70 -1.57
N GLU A 12 -11.90 14.55 -1.60
CA GLU A 12 -11.16 13.34 -1.21
C GLU A 12 -11.68 12.10 -1.95
N GLN A 13 -11.67 10.91 -1.31
CA GLN A 13 -12.16 9.67 -1.92
C GLN A 13 -13.67 9.66 -2.22
N MET A 14 -14.44 10.68 -1.75
CA MET A 14 -15.88 10.73 -2.00
C MET A 14 -16.23 11.42 -3.33
N SER A 15 -15.38 12.36 -3.79
CA SER A 15 -15.55 13.02 -5.09
C SER A 15 -14.20 13.53 -5.58
N TYR A 16 -13.70 12.97 -6.68
CA TYR A 16 -12.35 13.29 -7.19
C TYR A 16 -12.24 13.03 -8.70
N PRO A 17 -11.40 13.79 -9.42
CA PRO A 17 -11.08 13.49 -10.80
C PRO A 17 -10.21 12.21 -10.89
N ARG A 18 -10.68 11.23 -11.68
CA ARG A 18 -9.91 10.00 -11.98
C ARG A 18 -8.82 10.29 -13.02
N ASN A 19 -9.15 11.16 -13.96
CA ASN A 19 -8.26 11.69 -15.00
C ASN A 19 -8.75 13.08 -15.40
N ASP A 20 -8.25 13.62 -16.51
CA ASP A 20 -8.59 14.97 -16.96
C ASP A 20 -10.07 15.15 -17.36
N ASP A 21 -10.81 14.05 -17.60
CA ASP A 21 -12.18 14.06 -18.13
C ASP A 21 -13.21 13.46 -17.16
N GLU A 22 -12.82 12.52 -16.33
CA GLU A 22 -13.71 11.70 -15.54
C GLU A 22 -13.72 12.09 -14.07
N LEU A 23 -14.91 12.31 -13.53
CA LEU A 23 -15.16 12.57 -12.12
C LEU A 23 -15.81 11.36 -11.47
N VAL A 24 -15.15 10.78 -10.48
CA VAL A 24 -15.71 9.72 -9.63
C VAL A 24 -16.50 10.35 -8.50
N ILE A 25 -17.71 9.83 -8.26
CA ILE A 25 -18.59 10.25 -7.18
C ILE A 25 -19.02 9.01 -6.39
N ASN A 26 -18.77 9.03 -5.09
CA ASN A 26 -19.07 7.95 -4.15
C ASN A 26 -20.06 8.40 -3.10
N LEU A 27 -20.90 7.49 -2.62
CA LEU A 27 -21.88 7.76 -1.57
C LEU A 27 -21.94 6.57 -0.61
N LYS A 28 -21.99 6.82 0.69
CA LYS A 28 -22.37 5.81 1.71
C LYS A 28 -23.84 5.95 2.05
N THR A 29 -24.53 4.81 2.23
CA THR A 29 -25.91 4.77 2.73
C THR A 29 -26.11 3.64 3.72
N GLY A 30 -27.20 3.66 4.48
CA GLY A 30 -27.68 2.48 5.19
C GLY A 30 -28.19 1.41 4.22
N TYR A 31 -28.38 0.19 4.73
CA TYR A 31 -28.92 -0.95 3.97
C TYR A 31 -30.41 -0.81 3.61
N ASP A 32 -31.10 0.15 4.19
CA ASP A 32 -32.49 0.50 3.91
C ASP A 32 -32.65 1.23 2.56
N VAL A 33 -31.59 1.86 2.02
CA VAL A 33 -31.60 2.47 0.69
C VAL A 33 -31.45 1.39 -0.38
N ARG A 34 -32.45 1.32 -1.29
CA ARG A 34 -32.54 0.32 -2.35
C ARG A 34 -32.00 0.81 -3.68
N ARG A 35 -32.25 2.07 -4.03
CA ARG A 35 -31.82 2.72 -5.27
C ARG A 35 -31.26 4.09 -4.97
N VAL A 36 -30.25 4.47 -5.72
CA VAL A 36 -29.62 5.79 -5.67
C VAL A 36 -29.58 6.35 -7.09
N PHE A 37 -30.01 7.60 -7.25
CA PHE A 37 -29.86 8.34 -8.50
C PHE A 37 -29.00 9.58 -8.24
N LEU A 38 -28.10 9.85 -9.17
CA LEU A 38 -27.34 11.08 -9.22
C LEU A 38 -28.06 12.04 -10.17
N HIS A 39 -28.34 13.26 -9.68
CA HIS A 39 -28.74 14.38 -10.52
C HIS A 39 -27.51 15.29 -10.68
N TYR A 40 -26.99 15.46 -11.90
CA TYR A 40 -25.76 16.20 -12.14
C TYR A 40 -25.79 16.99 -13.45
N GLY A 41 -24.99 18.06 -13.52
CA GLY A 41 -24.83 18.89 -14.71
C GLY A 41 -23.92 20.08 -14.47
N ASP A 42 -23.81 20.95 -15.46
CA ASP A 42 -23.04 22.19 -15.33
C ASP A 42 -23.80 23.18 -14.42
N PRO A 43 -23.14 23.83 -13.44
CA PRO A 43 -23.79 24.79 -12.54
C PRO A 43 -24.42 26.01 -13.27
N PHE A 44 -23.99 26.31 -14.50
CA PHE A 44 -24.45 27.45 -15.28
C PHE A 44 -25.45 27.12 -16.39
N GLU A 45 -26.00 25.91 -16.44
CA GLU A 45 -27.01 25.48 -17.42
C GLU A 45 -28.26 26.42 -17.40
N ALA A 46 -28.63 26.94 -16.22
CA ALA A 46 -29.71 27.90 -16.08
C ALA A 46 -29.25 29.36 -16.16
N GLY A 47 -28.02 29.63 -16.63
CA GLY A 47 -27.40 30.94 -16.72
C GLY A 47 -26.68 31.37 -15.45
N ILE A 48 -25.84 32.42 -15.56
CA ILE A 48 -24.97 32.89 -14.46
C ILE A 48 -25.77 33.32 -13.23
N LEU A 49 -26.94 33.96 -13.44
CA LEU A 49 -27.86 34.42 -12.39
C LEU A 49 -29.09 33.54 -12.30
N GLY A 50 -29.14 32.43 -13.05
CA GLY A 50 -30.26 31.49 -12.98
C GLY A 50 -30.34 30.86 -11.61
N GLY A 51 -31.50 31.00 -10.97
CA GLY A 51 -31.74 30.42 -9.66
C GLY A 51 -31.60 28.91 -9.67
N ASN A 52 -31.15 28.35 -8.57
CA ASN A 52 -31.02 26.90 -8.39
C ASN A 52 -32.36 26.17 -8.58
N GLU A 53 -33.47 26.85 -8.36
CA GLU A 53 -34.82 26.30 -8.53
C GLU A 53 -35.17 25.86 -9.95
N LYS A 54 -34.45 26.36 -10.96
CA LYS A 54 -34.65 25.98 -12.37
C LYS A 54 -33.68 24.92 -12.85
N TRP A 55 -32.67 24.58 -12.04
CA TRP A 55 -31.67 23.61 -12.41
C TRP A 55 -32.13 22.20 -12.01
N SER A 56 -32.20 21.27 -12.98
CA SER A 56 -32.61 19.86 -12.76
C SER A 56 -31.49 18.86 -12.99
N GLY A 57 -30.57 19.17 -13.90
CA GLY A 57 -29.49 18.27 -14.31
C GLY A 57 -29.96 17.00 -15.03
N THR A 58 -29.00 16.15 -15.37
CA THR A 58 -29.23 14.80 -15.87
C THR A 58 -29.44 13.85 -14.68
N ARG A 59 -30.49 12.99 -14.74
CA ARG A 59 -30.77 11.98 -13.71
C ARG A 59 -30.27 10.62 -14.18
N GLU A 60 -29.38 9.99 -13.41
CA GLU A 60 -28.79 8.70 -13.72
C GLU A 60 -28.77 7.79 -12.49
N GLU A 61 -29.12 6.50 -12.65
CA GLU A 61 -29.10 5.51 -11.57
C GLU A 61 -27.68 5.03 -11.30
N ILE A 62 -27.26 5.06 -10.05
CA ILE A 62 -26.01 4.47 -9.59
C ILE A 62 -26.26 2.99 -9.31
N VAL A 63 -25.76 2.11 -10.17
CA VAL A 63 -25.98 0.65 -10.07
C VAL A 63 -24.85 -0.09 -9.37
N TYR A 64 -23.61 0.45 -9.44
CA TYR A 64 -22.46 -0.20 -8.86
C TYR A 64 -22.37 0.10 -7.36
N LYS A 65 -22.33 -0.96 -6.56
CA LYS A 65 -22.22 -0.85 -5.11
C LYS A 65 -21.39 -1.97 -4.50
N LYS A 66 -20.78 -1.66 -3.36
CA LYS A 66 -20.04 -2.60 -2.49
C LYS A 66 -20.71 -2.66 -1.11
N ARG A 67 -20.69 -3.84 -0.52
CA ARG A 67 -21.20 -4.06 0.85
C ARG A 67 -20.07 -3.78 1.84
N LEU A 68 -20.32 -2.92 2.82
CA LEU A 68 -19.51 -2.72 4.01
C LEU A 68 -20.28 -3.27 5.21
N LYS A 69 -19.63 -3.49 6.36
CA LYS A 69 -20.28 -4.13 7.51
C LYS A 69 -21.59 -3.47 7.96
N TYR A 70 -21.68 -2.14 7.87
CA TYR A 70 -22.84 -1.38 8.34
C TYR A 70 -23.47 -0.46 7.31
N GLN A 71 -22.91 -0.39 6.10
CA GLN A 71 -23.29 0.57 5.06
C GLN A 71 -23.13 -0.06 3.67
N LEU A 72 -23.79 0.54 2.69
CA LEU A 72 -23.52 0.35 1.27
C LEU A 72 -22.64 1.50 0.78
N TRP A 73 -21.66 1.16 -0.05
CA TRP A 73 -20.84 2.11 -0.79
C TRP A 73 -21.27 2.10 -2.25
N TRP A 74 -21.79 3.23 -2.73
CA TRP A 74 -22.21 3.44 -4.11
C TRP A 74 -21.14 4.21 -4.86
N THR A 75 -20.92 3.85 -6.13
CA THR A 75 -19.89 4.48 -6.98
C THR A 75 -20.43 4.72 -8.37
N THR A 76 -20.20 5.91 -8.90
CA THR A 76 -20.40 6.22 -10.32
C THR A 76 -19.26 7.10 -10.83
N THR A 77 -19.13 7.17 -12.17
CA THR A 77 -18.19 8.06 -12.85
C THR A 77 -18.97 8.86 -13.89
N VAL A 78 -18.81 10.16 -13.87
CA VAL A 78 -19.42 11.07 -14.84
C VAL A 78 -18.36 11.81 -15.64
N VAL A 79 -18.70 12.26 -16.84
CA VAL A 79 -17.83 13.08 -17.70
C VAL A 79 -18.45 14.48 -17.85
N PRO A 80 -18.07 15.42 -16.99
CA PRO A 80 -18.60 16.78 -17.04
C PRO A 80 -18.16 17.51 -18.32
N ALA A 81 -19.12 17.92 -19.17
CA ALA A 81 -18.86 18.52 -20.47
C ALA A 81 -17.96 19.77 -20.42
N TYR A 82 -18.00 20.52 -19.33
CA TYR A 82 -17.27 21.77 -19.13
C TYR A 82 -16.31 21.74 -17.94
N LYS A 83 -15.87 20.54 -17.51
CA LYS A 83 -14.95 20.36 -16.38
C LYS A 83 -15.50 20.88 -15.04
N ARG A 84 -16.80 21.10 -14.94
CA ARG A 84 -17.52 21.54 -13.73
C ARG A 84 -18.69 20.59 -13.49
N CYS A 85 -18.97 20.31 -12.25
CA CYS A 85 -20.09 19.44 -11.89
C CYS A 85 -20.79 19.97 -10.63
N LYS A 86 -22.10 20.17 -10.76
CA LYS A 86 -23.03 20.43 -9.65
C LYS A 86 -23.96 19.23 -9.57
N TYR A 87 -24.22 18.71 -8.38
CA TYR A 87 -24.99 17.47 -8.23
C TYR A 87 -25.64 17.34 -6.86
N TYR A 88 -26.65 16.45 -6.79
CA TYR A 88 -27.26 15.96 -5.57
C TYR A 88 -27.74 14.53 -5.78
N PHE A 89 -28.08 13.83 -4.69
CA PHE A 89 -28.53 12.44 -4.74
C PHE A 89 -30.03 12.32 -4.46
N GLU A 90 -30.70 11.43 -5.19
CA GLU A 90 -32.03 10.94 -4.89
C GLU A 90 -31.90 9.53 -4.30
N LEU A 91 -32.41 9.34 -3.09
CA LEU A 91 -32.31 8.12 -2.30
C LEU A 91 -33.69 7.49 -2.14
N GLN A 92 -33.85 6.25 -2.61
CA GLN A 92 -35.11 5.53 -2.54
C GLN A 92 -34.99 4.34 -1.59
N THR A 93 -35.84 4.31 -0.56
CA THR A 93 -36.11 3.14 0.27
C THR A 93 -37.32 2.38 -0.30
N GLU A 94 -37.83 1.36 0.39
CA GLU A 94 -39.07 0.68 0.02
C GLU A 94 -40.32 1.55 0.19
N GLN A 95 -40.26 2.58 1.04
CA GLN A 95 -41.43 3.34 1.46
C GLN A 95 -41.38 4.82 1.08
N GLU A 96 -40.20 5.40 0.91
CA GLU A 96 -40.03 6.84 0.77
C GLU A 96 -38.85 7.20 -0.15
N THR A 97 -38.87 8.43 -0.67
CA THR A 97 -37.81 9.04 -1.47
C THR A 97 -37.34 10.30 -0.80
N TRP A 98 -36.03 10.47 -0.67
CA TRP A 98 -35.36 11.63 -0.13
C TRP A 98 -34.32 12.17 -1.09
N TYR A 99 -34.10 13.46 -1.06
CA TYR A 99 -33.07 14.15 -1.85
C TYR A 99 -31.99 14.66 -0.91
N TYR A 100 -30.72 14.24 -1.15
CA TYR A 100 -29.60 14.55 -0.29
C TYR A 100 -28.70 15.61 -0.91
N PHE A 101 -28.53 16.71 -0.19
CA PHE A 101 -27.77 17.90 -0.55
C PHE A 101 -26.65 18.14 0.46
N GLU A 102 -25.76 19.12 0.19
CA GLU A 102 -24.65 19.46 1.08
C GLU A 102 -25.17 19.92 2.48
N ASP A 103 -26.30 20.60 2.53
CA ASP A 103 -26.95 21.09 3.75
C ASP A 103 -27.97 20.13 4.38
N GLY A 104 -28.13 18.91 3.81
CA GLY A 104 -28.99 17.86 4.37
C GLY A 104 -30.03 17.29 3.42
N PHE A 105 -31.18 16.88 3.94
CA PHE A 105 -32.19 16.11 3.22
C PHE A 105 -33.46 16.91 2.96
N LEU A 106 -34.02 16.73 1.75
CA LEU A 106 -35.30 17.33 1.36
C LEU A 106 -36.29 16.24 0.93
N THR A 107 -37.57 16.46 1.19
CA THR A 107 -38.66 15.72 0.55
C THR A 107 -38.91 16.24 -0.87
N ALA A 108 -39.69 15.52 -1.68
CA ALA A 108 -40.09 15.96 -3.02
C ALA A 108 -40.86 17.31 -2.97
N GLU A 109 -41.73 17.52 -1.96
CA GLU A 109 -42.46 18.78 -1.77
C GLU A 109 -41.51 19.94 -1.48
N GLN A 110 -40.53 19.72 -0.59
CA GLN A 110 -39.53 20.71 -0.26
C GLN A 110 -38.60 21.06 -1.42
N LEU A 111 -38.27 20.04 -2.26
CA LEU A 111 -37.45 20.25 -3.45
C LEU A 111 -38.11 21.19 -4.46
N HIS A 112 -39.41 21.11 -4.64
CA HIS A 112 -40.17 21.88 -5.62
C HIS A 112 -40.77 23.19 -5.03
N MET A 113 -40.41 23.57 -3.81
CA MET A 113 -40.88 24.78 -3.19
C MET A 113 -40.35 26.01 -3.95
N ASP A 114 -41.26 26.93 -4.35
CA ASP A 114 -40.91 28.13 -5.07
C ASP A 114 -39.93 29.03 -4.27
N GLY A 115 -38.89 29.51 -4.96
CA GLY A 115 -37.88 30.40 -4.38
C GLY A 115 -36.83 29.69 -3.50
N ARG A 116 -36.87 28.37 -3.39
CA ARG A 116 -35.85 27.63 -2.61
C ARG A 116 -34.52 27.61 -3.31
N MET A 117 -33.47 28.00 -2.59
CA MET A 117 -32.08 27.84 -3.01
C MET A 117 -31.58 26.42 -2.65
N LEU A 118 -31.10 25.64 -3.64
CA LEU A 118 -30.59 24.31 -3.44
C LEU A 118 -29.09 24.34 -3.19
N GLN A 119 -28.65 23.83 -2.04
CA GLN A 119 -27.24 23.70 -1.68
C GLN A 119 -26.67 22.39 -2.23
N CYS A 120 -26.46 22.36 -3.55
CA CYS A 120 -25.90 21.16 -4.22
C CYS A 120 -24.43 20.98 -3.87
N PHE A 121 -23.98 19.74 -3.88
CA PHE A 121 -22.56 19.42 -3.93
C PHE A 121 -21.96 19.99 -5.23
N THR A 122 -20.74 20.51 -5.16
CA THR A 122 -20.14 21.16 -6.33
C THR A 122 -18.66 20.83 -6.45
N VAL A 123 -18.25 20.41 -7.65
CA VAL A 123 -16.86 20.42 -8.12
C VAL A 123 -16.72 21.63 -9.03
N PRO A 124 -16.10 22.73 -8.56
CA PRO A 124 -16.11 24.01 -9.27
C PRO A 124 -15.29 23.99 -10.55
N TRP A 125 -14.23 23.19 -10.58
CA TRP A 125 -13.37 23.00 -11.74
C TRP A 125 -12.45 21.80 -11.59
N MET A 126 -12.36 20.94 -12.60
CA MET A 126 -11.43 19.81 -12.66
C MET A 126 -10.11 20.28 -13.28
N ASN A 127 -9.16 20.72 -12.44
CA ASN A 127 -7.82 21.08 -12.89
C ASN A 127 -7.00 19.84 -13.17
N PRO A 128 -6.31 19.76 -14.33
CA PRO A 128 -5.36 18.67 -14.59
C PRO A 128 -4.23 18.56 -13.56
N ALA A 129 -3.88 19.69 -12.90
CA ALA A 129 -2.87 19.71 -11.85
C ALA A 129 -3.32 19.06 -10.54
N ASP A 130 -4.64 18.95 -10.30
CA ASP A 130 -5.23 18.38 -9.07
C ASP A 130 -5.57 16.89 -9.25
N VAL A 131 -5.36 16.32 -10.45
CA VAL A 131 -5.53 14.89 -10.68
C VAL A 131 -4.44 14.11 -9.95
N CYS A 132 -4.81 13.20 -9.06
CA CYS A 132 -3.87 12.29 -8.43
C CYS A 132 -3.28 11.36 -9.50
N ARG A 133 -2.00 11.55 -9.84
CA ARG A 133 -1.29 10.73 -10.82
C ARG A 133 -0.28 9.86 -10.10
N THR A 134 -0.43 8.55 -10.26
CA THR A 134 0.48 7.54 -9.72
C THR A 134 1.26 6.89 -10.86
N PRO A 135 2.49 6.42 -10.63
CA PRO A 135 3.29 5.77 -11.67
C PRO A 135 2.61 4.48 -12.17
N GLU A 136 2.23 4.43 -13.43
CA GLU A 136 1.49 3.30 -14.03
C GLU A 136 2.24 1.97 -13.92
N TRP A 137 3.57 2.00 -14.02
CA TRP A 137 4.41 0.81 -13.96
C TRP A 137 4.26 0.03 -12.63
N VAL A 138 3.85 0.70 -11.54
CA VAL A 138 3.68 0.08 -10.22
C VAL A 138 2.54 -0.93 -10.20
N ASN A 139 1.45 -0.68 -10.91
CA ASN A 139 0.30 -1.60 -10.97
C ASN A 139 0.67 -2.99 -11.51
N GLY A 140 1.65 -3.07 -12.40
CA GLY A 140 2.18 -4.34 -12.94
C GLY A 140 3.35 -4.93 -12.16
N THR A 141 3.75 -4.32 -11.05
CA THR A 141 4.93 -4.71 -10.30
C THR A 141 4.58 -5.74 -9.22
N VAL A 142 5.41 -6.78 -9.15
CA VAL A 142 5.49 -7.71 -8.03
C VAL A 142 6.80 -7.46 -7.32
N TRP A 143 6.69 -6.99 -6.09
CA TRP A 143 7.82 -6.60 -5.26
C TRP A 143 8.40 -7.76 -4.49
N TYR A 144 9.72 -7.68 -4.24
CA TYR A 144 10.44 -8.57 -3.34
C TYR A 144 11.22 -7.73 -2.33
N GLN A 145 10.84 -7.79 -1.06
CA GLN A 145 11.51 -7.06 0.00
C GLN A 145 12.78 -7.79 0.45
N ILE A 146 13.88 -7.08 0.55
CA ILE A 146 15.20 -7.61 0.93
C ILE A 146 15.70 -6.88 2.18
N PHE A 147 16.05 -7.64 3.22
CA PHE A 147 16.86 -7.18 4.35
C PHE A 147 18.33 -7.50 4.05
N PRO A 148 19.16 -6.50 3.67
CA PRO A 148 20.46 -6.75 3.02
C PRO A 148 21.41 -7.65 3.82
N ASP A 149 21.57 -7.39 5.13
CA ASP A 149 22.47 -8.18 6.00
C ASP A 149 22.12 -9.68 6.06
N ARG A 150 20.89 -10.07 5.73
CA ARG A 150 20.33 -11.41 5.92
C ARG A 150 20.00 -12.13 4.62
N PHE A 151 20.13 -11.46 3.48
CA PHE A 151 19.70 -12.01 2.20
C PHE A 151 20.78 -12.89 1.54
N CYS A 152 21.95 -12.33 1.25
CA CYS A 152 23.06 -13.07 0.63
C CYS A 152 24.40 -12.40 0.89
N ASN A 153 25.38 -13.19 1.35
CA ASN A 153 26.76 -12.73 1.44
C ASN A 153 27.49 -13.05 0.13
N GLY A 154 27.80 -12.02 -0.66
CA GLY A 154 28.49 -12.15 -1.94
C GLY A 154 30.02 -12.13 -1.85
N THR A 155 30.57 -11.83 -0.67
CA THR A 155 32.02 -11.69 -0.45
C THR A 155 32.44 -12.30 0.91
N PRO A 156 32.16 -13.61 1.13
CA PRO A 156 32.44 -14.25 2.42
C PRO A 156 33.93 -14.24 2.80
N GLU A 157 34.82 -14.13 1.81
CA GLU A 157 36.26 -13.99 2.02
C GLU A 157 36.68 -12.66 2.66
N LYS A 158 35.79 -11.66 2.65
CA LYS A 158 36.00 -10.34 3.31
C LYS A 158 35.43 -10.29 4.73
N ASN A 159 34.83 -11.37 5.23
CA ASN A 159 34.26 -11.38 6.56
C ASN A 159 35.33 -11.13 7.62
N THR A 160 35.03 -10.22 8.55
CA THR A 160 35.84 -9.97 9.74
C THR A 160 35.37 -10.83 10.90
N ALA A 161 36.10 -10.81 12.02
CA ALA A 161 35.71 -11.51 13.24
C ALA A 161 34.37 -11.02 13.85
N GLU A 162 33.88 -9.85 13.43
CA GLU A 162 32.59 -9.30 13.84
C GLU A 162 31.38 -9.90 13.09
N ILE A 163 31.63 -10.61 11.99
CA ILE A 163 30.56 -11.23 11.20
C ILE A 163 30.23 -12.59 11.79
N THR A 164 29.01 -12.74 12.22
CA THR A 164 28.44 -14.00 12.70
C THR A 164 28.35 -14.98 11.52
N PRO A 165 28.76 -16.26 11.69
CA PRO A 165 28.61 -17.24 10.62
C PRO A 165 27.18 -17.35 10.13
N TRP A 166 27.02 -17.46 8.80
CA TRP A 166 25.70 -17.46 8.15
C TRP A 166 24.75 -18.48 8.79
N ARG A 167 23.54 -18.02 9.18
CA ARG A 167 22.51 -18.85 9.84
C ARG A 167 22.88 -19.44 11.21
N SER A 168 24.00 -19.05 11.80
CA SER A 168 24.37 -19.56 13.13
C SER A 168 23.82 -18.71 14.27
N GLY A 169 23.57 -19.35 15.39
CA GLY A 169 23.15 -18.67 16.62
C GLY A 169 21.71 -18.15 16.62
N ARG A 170 21.41 -17.29 17.60
CA ARG A 170 20.12 -16.63 17.73
C ARG A 170 20.11 -15.33 16.91
N VAL A 171 19.00 -15.03 16.27
CA VAL A 171 18.82 -13.76 15.56
C VAL A 171 18.41 -12.66 16.54
N THR A 172 19.28 -11.66 16.70
CA THR A 172 18.98 -10.44 17.48
C THR A 172 19.37 -9.21 16.64
N ASN A 173 19.24 -8.01 17.21
CA ASN A 173 19.67 -6.79 16.55
C ASN A 173 21.20 -6.51 16.70
N ALA A 174 21.95 -7.39 17.36
CA ALA A 174 23.39 -7.25 17.55
C ALA A 174 24.21 -7.94 16.46
N GLU A 175 23.75 -9.10 15.95
CA GLU A 175 24.49 -9.90 14.98
C GLU A 175 24.45 -9.26 13.58
N ARG A 176 25.63 -9.28 12.92
CA ARG A 176 25.80 -9.03 11.50
C ARG A 176 26.14 -10.35 10.81
N PHE A 177 25.42 -10.71 9.77
CA PHE A 177 25.64 -11.95 9.03
C PHE A 177 26.40 -11.73 7.72
N GLY A 178 26.64 -10.48 7.35
CA GLY A 178 27.52 -10.14 6.23
C GLY A 178 26.86 -10.18 4.86
N GLY A 179 25.51 -10.21 4.80
CA GLY A 179 24.81 -9.98 3.54
C GLY A 179 25.13 -8.59 3.00
N ASN A 180 25.26 -8.46 1.66
CA ASN A 180 25.78 -7.25 1.03
C ASN A 180 25.26 -7.04 -0.40
N LEU A 181 25.59 -5.91 -1.03
CA LEU A 181 25.17 -5.56 -2.39
C LEU A 181 25.67 -6.54 -3.44
N ALA A 182 26.89 -7.06 -3.29
CA ALA A 182 27.44 -8.09 -4.19
C ALA A 182 26.59 -9.37 -4.13
N GLY A 183 26.16 -9.77 -2.93
CA GLY A 183 25.26 -10.90 -2.71
C GLY A 183 23.89 -10.66 -3.35
N ILE A 184 23.28 -9.49 -3.14
CA ILE A 184 22.01 -9.14 -3.76
C ILE A 184 22.14 -9.19 -5.30
N ARG A 185 23.19 -8.57 -5.85
CA ARG A 185 23.45 -8.53 -7.29
C ARG A 185 23.59 -9.94 -7.87
N SER A 186 24.28 -10.85 -7.18
CA SER A 186 24.45 -12.24 -7.63
C SER A 186 23.13 -13.02 -7.71
N ARG A 187 22.09 -12.58 -6.97
CA ARG A 187 20.77 -13.22 -6.91
C ARG A 187 19.70 -12.54 -7.77
N LEU A 188 20.01 -11.46 -8.49
CA LEU A 188 19.08 -10.86 -9.44
C LEU A 188 18.56 -11.83 -10.52
N PRO A 189 19.37 -12.74 -11.09
CA PRO A 189 18.86 -13.77 -12.01
C PRO A 189 17.82 -14.68 -11.38
N TYR A 190 18.00 -15.10 -10.12
CA TYR A 190 17.02 -15.90 -9.38
C TYR A 190 15.70 -15.12 -9.20
N LEU A 191 15.75 -13.85 -8.81
CA LEU A 191 14.57 -13.01 -8.66
C LEU A 191 13.83 -12.83 -9.99
N LYS A 192 14.58 -12.66 -11.09
CA LYS A 192 14.00 -12.58 -12.44
C LYS A 192 13.30 -13.89 -12.82
N GLU A 193 13.91 -15.03 -12.52
CA GLU A 193 13.32 -16.35 -12.78
C GLU A 193 12.07 -16.60 -11.93
N LEU A 194 12.07 -16.15 -10.67
CA LEU A 194 10.89 -16.19 -9.80
C LEU A 194 9.72 -15.33 -10.36
N GLY A 195 10.03 -14.37 -11.25
CA GLY A 195 9.06 -13.48 -11.89
C GLY A 195 8.99 -12.10 -11.27
N ILE A 196 9.86 -11.80 -10.31
CA ILE A 196 9.97 -10.49 -9.66
C ILE A 196 10.39 -9.42 -10.67
N ASN A 197 9.76 -8.24 -10.60
CA ASN A 197 10.11 -7.06 -11.40
C ASN A 197 10.22 -5.76 -10.58
N GLY A 198 10.20 -5.87 -9.26
CA GLY A 198 10.55 -4.78 -8.34
C GLY A 198 11.23 -5.33 -7.09
N ILE A 199 12.31 -4.71 -6.62
CA ILE A 199 12.92 -4.99 -5.33
C ILE A 199 12.79 -3.77 -4.42
N TYR A 200 12.45 -4.03 -3.17
CA TYR A 200 12.49 -3.05 -2.10
C TYR A 200 13.61 -3.41 -1.13
N LEU A 201 14.57 -2.53 -0.98
CA LEU A 201 15.69 -2.70 -0.06
C LEU A 201 15.41 -1.96 1.24
N ASN A 202 15.43 -2.67 2.38
CA ASN A 202 15.55 -2.03 3.69
C ASN A 202 16.79 -1.13 3.73
N PRO A 203 16.93 -0.21 4.70
CA PRO A 203 17.93 0.85 4.63
C PRO A 203 19.34 0.35 4.31
N ILE A 204 20.02 1.06 3.42
CA ILE A 204 21.38 0.72 2.95
C ILE A 204 22.40 1.81 3.20
N MET A 205 21.96 2.98 3.69
CA MET A 205 22.85 4.10 3.99
C MET A 205 23.67 3.85 5.27
N GLU A 206 24.78 4.55 5.41
CA GLU A 206 25.70 4.38 6.53
C GLU A 206 25.01 4.56 7.89
N ALA A 207 25.18 3.58 8.78
CA ALA A 207 24.59 3.55 10.11
C ALA A 207 25.34 2.60 11.05
N GLU A 208 25.16 2.75 12.37
CA GLU A 208 25.82 1.89 13.36
C GLU A 208 25.21 0.48 13.42
N SER A 209 23.87 0.36 13.33
CA SER A 209 23.17 -0.91 13.46
C SER A 209 23.27 -1.79 12.20
N ASN A 210 22.88 -3.06 12.33
CA ASN A 210 22.72 -3.96 11.18
C ASN A 210 21.48 -3.62 10.34
N HIS A 211 20.43 -3.04 10.95
CA HIS A 211 19.17 -2.68 10.31
C HIS A 211 19.19 -1.30 9.61
N LYS A 212 20.17 -0.43 9.93
CA LYS A 212 20.41 0.89 9.33
C LYS A 212 19.32 1.94 9.53
N TYR A 213 18.33 1.72 10.38
CA TYR A 213 17.32 2.71 10.71
C TYR A 213 17.87 3.86 11.59
N ASP A 214 19.10 3.76 12.08
CA ASP A 214 19.86 4.81 12.76
C ASP A 214 20.88 5.46 11.81
N THR A 215 20.42 5.96 10.65
CA THR A 215 21.25 6.51 9.57
C THR A 215 22.12 7.67 10.04
N THR A 216 23.41 7.61 9.75
CA THR A 216 24.42 8.61 10.13
C THR A 216 24.96 9.42 8.96
N ASP A 217 24.93 8.87 7.74
CA ASP A 217 25.26 9.56 6.50
C ASP A 217 24.32 9.11 5.36
N TYR A 218 23.50 10.02 4.87
CA TYR A 218 22.54 9.75 3.78
C TYR A 218 23.17 9.83 2.38
N THR A 219 24.46 10.20 2.28
CA THR A 219 25.17 10.35 1.00
C THR A 219 26.01 9.12 0.63
N ARG A 220 26.18 8.20 1.58
CA ARG A 220 27.07 7.04 1.44
C ARG A 220 26.34 5.75 1.76
N ILE A 221 26.59 4.75 0.91
CA ILE A 221 26.23 3.36 1.22
C ILE A 221 27.07 2.88 2.42
N ASP A 222 26.46 2.10 3.30
CA ASP A 222 27.16 1.54 4.46
C ASP A 222 28.31 0.65 4.00
N PRO A 223 29.54 0.81 4.54
CA PRO A 223 30.71 0.04 4.15
C PRO A 223 30.56 -1.48 4.33
N HIS A 224 29.67 -1.95 5.23
CA HIS A 224 29.38 -3.38 5.36
C HIS A 224 28.59 -3.92 4.18
N PHE A 225 27.86 -3.06 3.46
CA PHE A 225 27.09 -3.47 2.29
C PHE A 225 27.83 -3.26 0.98
N GLY A 226 28.74 -2.27 0.92
CA GLY A 226 29.51 -1.95 -0.28
C GLY A 226 29.75 -0.48 -0.47
N THR A 227 29.82 -0.04 -1.73
CA THR A 227 30.08 1.36 -2.11
C THR A 227 28.92 1.94 -2.93
N ASN A 228 28.95 3.27 -3.13
CA ASN A 228 27.99 3.95 -4.01
C ASN A 228 28.05 3.40 -5.44
N GLU A 229 29.25 3.13 -5.96
CA GLU A 229 29.47 2.58 -7.31
C GLU A 229 28.94 1.15 -7.43
N GLU A 230 29.11 0.33 -6.39
CA GLU A 230 28.55 -1.03 -6.36
C GLU A 230 27.02 -1.00 -6.33
N PHE A 231 26.42 -0.03 -5.61
CA PHE A 231 24.97 0.14 -5.61
C PHE A 231 24.45 0.63 -6.98
N ALA A 232 25.08 1.65 -7.57
CA ALA A 232 24.73 2.09 -8.94
C ALA A 232 24.82 0.93 -9.94
N SER A 233 25.87 0.11 -9.85
CA SER A 233 26.04 -1.10 -10.69
C SER A 233 24.97 -2.16 -10.46
N LEU A 234 24.51 -2.34 -9.21
CA LEU A 234 23.39 -3.24 -8.87
C LEU A 234 22.09 -2.75 -9.52
N VAL A 235 21.79 -1.46 -9.42
CA VAL A 235 20.58 -0.87 -10.01
C VAL A 235 20.61 -1.00 -11.53
N GLN A 236 21.73 -0.72 -12.19
CA GLN A 236 21.87 -0.90 -13.64
C GLN A 236 21.64 -2.37 -14.06
N GLU A 237 22.19 -3.32 -13.32
CA GLU A 237 21.97 -4.74 -13.62
C GLU A 237 20.51 -5.16 -13.37
N ALA A 238 19.87 -4.65 -12.30
CA ALA A 238 18.45 -4.85 -12.04
C ALA A 238 17.60 -4.33 -13.21
N HIS A 239 17.86 -3.10 -13.67
CA HIS A 239 17.17 -2.50 -14.83
C HIS A 239 17.37 -3.32 -16.10
N ARG A 240 18.59 -3.81 -16.36
CA ARG A 240 18.86 -4.70 -17.52
C ARG A 240 18.01 -5.97 -17.49
N LEU A 241 17.68 -6.47 -16.30
CA LEU A 241 16.79 -7.60 -16.08
C LEU A 241 15.30 -7.22 -16.04
N GLY A 242 14.97 -5.93 -16.14
CA GLY A 242 13.61 -5.40 -16.04
C GLY A 242 13.07 -5.43 -14.60
N ILE A 243 13.95 -5.22 -13.62
CA ILE A 243 13.63 -5.14 -12.20
C ILE A 243 13.82 -3.70 -11.74
N ARG A 244 12.78 -3.08 -11.20
CA ARG A 244 12.79 -1.75 -10.58
C ARG A 244 13.38 -1.82 -9.16
N VAL A 245 13.95 -0.71 -8.69
CA VAL A 245 14.61 -0.65 -7.38
C VAL A 245 14.03 0.48 -6.54
N MET A 246 13.53 0.13 -5.35
CA MET A 246 13.05 1.06 -4.32
C MET A 246 13.94 0.98 -3.09
N VAL A 247 14.29 2.15 -2.53
CA VAL A 247 15.11 2.28 -1.31
C VAL A 247 14.30 2.84 -0.15
N ASP A 248 14.78 2.57 1.07
CA ASP A 248 14.20 3.06 2.31
C ASP A 248 14.79 4.41 2.71
N ALA A 249 13.93 5.37 3.06
CA ALA A 249 14.27 6.72 3.46
C ALA A 249 13.91 6.99 4.92
N VAL A 250 14.90 6.96 5.80
CA VAL A 250 14.73 7.19 7.24
C VAL A 250 14.85 8.70 7.52
N PHE A 251 13.76 9.46 7.31
CA PHE A 251 13.74 10.91 7.41
C PHE A 251 12.95 11.45 8.61
N ASN A 252 12.27 10.58 9.34
CA ASN A 252 11.62 10.94 10.60
C ASN A 252 12.64 11.22 11.71
N HIS A 253 13.73 10.49 11.74
CA HIS A 253 14.80 10.55 12.72
C HIS A 253 16.14 10.24 12.04
N CYS A 254 17.24 10.40 12.76
CA CYS A 254 18.57 10.01 12.30
C CYS A 254 19.28 9.19 13.37
N GLY A 255 20.46 8.68 13.07
CA GLY A 255 21.34 8.06 14.05
C GLY A 255 22.04 9.09 14.95
N ARG A 256 22.43 8.66 16.15
CA ARG A 256 23.12 9.52 17.12
C ARG A 256 24.46 10.10 16.62
N ASN A 257 25.10 9.44 15.65
CA ASN A 257 26.37 9.88 15.06
C ASN A 257 26.17 10.68 13.76
N PHE A 258 24.96 11.10 13.45
CA PHE A 258 24.70 12.05 12.37
C PHE A 258 25.39 13.37 12.65
N ALA A 259 26.27 13.82 11.76
CA ALA A 259 27.14 14.97 12.01
C ALA A 259 26.41 16.26 12.47
N PRO A 260 25.26 16.65 11.89
CA PRO A 260 24.46 17.76 12.40
C PRO A 260 23.95 17.56 13.82
N TRP A 261 23.58 16.33 14.23
CA TRP A 261 23.17 16.04 15.61
C TRP A 261 24.34 16.15 16.59
N MET A 262 25.50 15.58 16.26
CA MET A 262 26.69 15.71 17.08
C MET A 262 27.10 17.17 17.27
N SER A 263 27.04 17.95 16.19
CA SER A 263 27.32 19.40 16.26
C SER A 263 26.29 20.12 17.14
N ALA A 264 25.01 19.79 17.03
CA ALA A 264 23.97 20.39 17.88
C ALA A 264 24.14 20.05 19.36
N GLN A 265 24.52 18.80 19.67
CA GLN A 265 24.85 18.38 21.05
C GLN A 265 26.07 19.12 21.64
N GLU A 266 27.03 19.46 20.82
CA GLU A 266 28.27 20.11 21.27
C GLU A 266 28.11 21.61 21.49
N HIS A 267 27.40 22.28 20.61
CA HIS A 267 27.33 23.73 20.54
C HIS A 267 25.96 24.32 20.96
N GLY A 268 24.96 23.47 21.20
CA GLY A 268 23.66 23.91 21.67
C GLY A 268 22.88 24.78 20.68
N LYS A 269 22.13 25.76 21.19
CA LYS A 269 21.20 26.61 20.42
C LYS A 269 21.87 27.58 19.43
N GLU A 270 23.18 27.85 19.58
CA GLU A 270 23.86 28.96 18.90
C GLU A 270 24.33 28.64 17.48
N LEU A 271 24.16 27.41 17.01
CA LEU A 271 24.63 26.99 15.70
C LEU A 271 23.51 26.59 14.71
N PRO A 272 23.86 26.55 13.40
CA PRO A 272 22.88 26.33 12.32
C PRO A 272 22.01 25.09 12.49
N TYR A 273 22.56 24.01 13.04
CA TYR A 273 21.86 22.75 13.18
C TYR A 273 20.88 22.66 14.35
N ALA A 274 20.82 23.66 15.24
CA ALA A 274 19.91 23.63 16.39
C ALA A 274 18.44 23.47 15.95
N GLY A 275 18.03 24.15 14.88
CA GLY A 275 16.67 24.07 14.33
C GLY A 275 16.36 22.75 13.61
N TRP A 276 17.34 21.89 13.37
CA TRP A 276 17.16 20.63 12.64
C TRP A 276 16.48 19.53 13.47
N PHE A 277 16.47 19.67 14.81
CA PHE A 277 16.01 18.66 15.74
C PHE A 277 14.92 19.17 16.66
N MET A 278 14.11 18.27 17.17
CA MET A 278 13.00 18.56 18.09
C MET A 278 13.51 18.49 19.53
N VAL A 279 14.18 19.57 20.00
CA VAL A 279 14.80 19.66 21.33
C VAL A 279 14.10 20.70 22.20
N ASN A 280 13.70 20.29 23.40
CA ASN A 280 13.07 21.16 24.41
C ASN A 280 14.08 21.70 25.42
N ASP A 281 15.05 20.88 25.84
CA ASP A 281 16.08 21.24 26.80
C ASP A 281 17.46 20.79 26.29
N TRP A 282 18.36 21.74 26.10
CA TRP A 282 19.72 21.54 25.55
C TRP A 282 20.74 21.06 26.55
N ALA A 283 20.38 20.97 27.84
CA ALA A 283 21.31 20.52 28.86
C ALA A 283 21.59 19.01 28.75
N ASP A 284 22.88 18.63 28.84
CA ASP A 284 23.31 17.23 28.95
C ASP A 284 22.81 16.28 27.84
N LEU A 285 22.63 16.77 26.60
CA LEU A 285 22.11 15.94 25.49
C LEU A 285 23.01 14.74 25.13
N LYS A 286 24.30 14.78 25.49
CA LYS A 286 25.25 13.67 25.25
C LYS A 286 25.06 12.48 26.19
N LYS A 287 24.33 12.64 27.31
CA LYS A 287 24.07 11.55 28.26
C LYS A 287 23.03 10.59 27.72
N GLN A 288 23.35 9.30 27.76
CA GLN A 288 22.35 8.24 27.45
C GLN A 288 21.17 8.35 28.39
N ARG A 289 19.96 8.25 27.83
CA ARG A 289 18.70 8.45 28.56
C ARG A 289 17.50 7.77 27.95
N ASP A 290 16.43 7.67 28.70
CA ASP A 290 15.08 7.47 28.19
C ASP A 290 14.50 8.85 27.84
N THR A 291 14.15 9.11 26.57
CA THR A 291 13.68 10.42 26.12
C THR A 291 12.26 10.77 26.59
N ARG A 292 11.61 9.87 27.36
CA ARG A 292 10.38 10.22 28.13
C ARG A 292 10.64 11.32 29.16
N ASP A 293 11.91 11.64 29.46
CA ASP A 293 12.27 12.80 30.28
C ASP A 293 11.90 14.15 29.62
N GLY A 294 11.51 14.14 28.32
CA GLY A 294 11.01 15.30 27.59
C GLY A 294 12.06 16.28 27.11
N ARG A 295 13.37 16.00 27.23
CA ARG A 295 14.42 16.90 26.79
C ARG A 295 14.48 17.06 25.29
N PHE A 296 14.34 15.97 24.55
CA PHE A 296 14.20 15.97 23.09
C PHE A 296 13.30 14.80 22.65
N TYR A 297 12.74 14.95 21.47
CA TYR A 297 11.95 13.88 20.86
C TYR A 297 12.86 12.90 20.11
N SER A 298 12.50 11.63 20.13
CA SER A 298 13.18 10.55 19.42
C SER A 298 12.15 9.52 18.94
N PHE A 299 12.55 8.67 18.00
CA PHE A 299 11.73 7.55 17.62
C PHE A 299 11.60 6.54 18.79
N ALA A 300 10.39 6.15 19.13
CA ALA A 300 10.05 5.14 20.16
C ALA A 300 10.78 5.37 21.52
N PHE A 301 11.08 6.62 21.88
CA PHE A 301 11.83 7.00 23.08
C PHE A 301 13.28 6.51 23.13
N VAL A 302 13.83 6.12 21.98
CA VAL A 302 15.22 5.66 21.84
C VAL A 302 16.14 6.85 21.60
N ASP A 303 17.01 7.20 22.56
CA ASP A 303 17.91 8.36 22.50
C ASP A 303 18.91 8.33 21.34
N ARG A 304 19.17 7.15 20.78
CA ARG A 304 20.02 6.97 19.60
C ARG A 304 19.36 7.35 18.29
N MET A 305 18.06 7.67 18.31
CA MET A 305 17.24 7.98 17.13
C MET A 305 16.56 9.35 17.30
N PRO A 306 17.33 10.46 17.38
CA PRO A 306 16.77 11.80 17.60
C PRO A 306 15.90 12.22 16.44
N LYS A 307 14.71 12.81 16.76
CA LYS A 307 13.72 13.23 15.79
C LYS A 307 14.16 14.46 15.03
N LEU A 308 14.06 14.40 13.71
CA LEU A 308 14.33 15.53 12.81
C LEU A 308 13.14 16.50 12.79
N ASN A 309 13.44 17.79 12.69
CA ASN A 309 12.43 18.82 12.49
C ASN A 309 12.12 18.99 11.01
N THR A 310 11.24 18.16 10.50
CA THR A 310 10.84 18.15 9.08
C THR A 310 10.04 19.39 8.64
N ASN A 311 9.75 20.35 9.55
CA ASN A 311 9.22 21.67 9.21
C ASN A 311 10.30 22.71 8.89
N HIS A 312 11.56 22.44 9.26
CA HIS A 312 12.67 23.38 9.09
C HIS A 312 13.13 23.43 7.63
N GLU A 313 13.24 24.62 7.05
CA GLU A 313 13.55 24.80 5.62
C GLU A 313 14.90 24.21 5.19
N GLU A 314 15.91 24.23 6.05
CA GLU A 314 17.21 23.62 5.74
C GLU A 314 17.15 22.10 5.77
N VAL A 315 16.36 21.51 6.68
CA VAL A 315 16.11 20.06 6.70
C VAL A 315 15.38 19.63 5.42
N ILE A 316 14.36 20.39 5.02
CA ILE A 316 13.63 20.13 3.76
C ILE A 316 14.59 20.18 2.58
N ARG A 317 15.40 21.26 2.46
CA ARG A 317 16.37 21.41 1.36
C ARG A 317 17.42 20.31 1.36
N TYR A 318 17.92 19.92 2.53
CA TYR A 318 18.89 18.85 2.67
C TYR A 318 18.34 17.53 2.12
N PHE A 319 17.16 17.10 2.57
CA PHE A 319 16.58 15.84 2.12
C PHE A 319 16.04 15.88 0.69
N CYS A 320 15.59 17.02 0.18
CA CYS A 320 15.35 17.19 -1.26
C CYS A 320 16.63 16.89 -2.06
N GLY A 321 17.78 17.45 -1.65
CA GLY A 321 19.07 17.19 -2.27
C GLY A 321 19.53 15.73 -2.15
N ILE A 322 19.25 15.07 -1.03
CA ILE A 322 19.52 13.63 -0.84
C ILE A 322 18.69 12.79 -1.83
N CYS A 323 17.39 13.01 -1.91
CA CYS A 323 16.53 12.28 -2.84
C CYS A 323 16.94 12.51 -4.31
N GLU A 324 17.23 13.77 -4.69
CA GLU A 324 17.74 14.09 -6.02
C GLU A 324 19.04 13.35 -6.33
N ARG A 325 19.98 13.34 -5.35
CA ARG A 325 21.23 12.61 -5.47
C ARG A 325 21.01 11.12 -5.70
N TRP A 326 20.16 10.48 -4.91
CA TRP A 326 19.84 9.05 -5.06
C TRP A 326 19.26 8.73 -6.44
N ILE A 327 18.39 9.61 -6.94
CA ILE A 327 17.81 9.44 -8.28
C ILE A 327 18.88 9.63 -9.36
N ARG A 328 19.71 10.68 -9.29
CA ARG A 328 20.71 10.97 -10.34
C ARG A 328 21.91 10.04 -10.32
N GLU A 329 22.39 9.67 -9.13
CA GLU A 329 23.59 8.85 -8.96
C GLU A 329 23.30 7.37 -9.11
N PHE A 330 22.14 6.91 -8.60
CA PHE A 330 21.80 5.49 -8.57
C PHE A 330 20.66 5.09 -9.51
N ASP A 331 19.91 6.04 -10.05
CA ASP A 331 18.74 5.82 -10.90
C ASP A 331 17.64 4.97 -10.23
N ILE A 332 17.42 5.15 -8.95
CA ILE A 332 16.34 4.44 -8.22
C ILE A 332 14.97 4.77 -8.76
N ASP A 333 14.02 3.83 -8.63
CA ASP A 333 12.65 3.95 -9.16
C ASP A 333 11.61 4.30 -8.11
N GLY A 334 11.92 4.11 -6.83
CA GLY A 334 11.01 4.41 -5.74
C GLY A 334 11.72 4.73 -4.44
N ILE A 335 10.99 5.40 -3.57
CA ILE A 335 11.43 5.77 -2.20
C ILE A 335 10.31 5.38 -1.23
N ARG A 336 10.62 4.51 -0.28
CA ARG A 336 9.74 4.20 0.84
C ARG A 336 10.15 5.07 2.02
N PHE A 337 9.22 5.78 2.62
CA PHE A 337 9.44 6.65 3.78
C PHE A 337 9.12 5.92 5.06
N ASP A 338 10.14 5.66 5.85
CA ASP A 338 10.08 5.10 7.19
C ASP A 338 9.32 6.02 8.13
N VAL A 339 8.44 5.46 8.99
CA VAL A 339 7.58 6.23 9.91
C VAL A 339 6.88 7.41 9.19
N GLY A 340 6.32 7.13 8.02
CA GLY A 340 5.81 8.15 7.09
C GLY A 340 4.69 9.02 7.63
N ASN A 341 3.99 8.57 8.67
CA ASN A 341 2.93 9.33 9.36
C ASN A 341 3.44 10.38 10.34
N GLU A 342 4.71 10.35 10.73
CA GLU A 342 5.30 11.33 11.64
C GLU A 342 6.13 12.42 10.94
N VAL A 343 6.27 12.33 9.63
CA VAL A 343 6.92 13.35 8.79
C VAL A 343 5.91 14.44 8.42
N SER A 344 6.32 15.71 8.42
CA SER A 344 5.35 16.80 8.18
C SER A 344 4.83 16.82 6.74
N HIS A 345 3.54 17.12 6.56
CA HIS A 345 2.91 17.30 5.25
C HIS A 345 3.66 18.32 4.36
N LYS A 346 4.15 19.42 4.96
CA LYS A 346 4.95 20.42 4.24
C LYS A 346 6.22 19.80 3.63
N PHE A 347 6.91 18.95 4.39
CA PHE A 347 8.11 18.25 3.93
C PHE A 347 7.77 17.32 2.75
N LEU A 348 6.74 16.49 2.91
CA LEU A 348 6.33 15.52 1.90
C LEU A 348 5.94 16.18 0.57
N LYS A 349 5.14 17.25 0.62
CA LYS A 349 4.77 18.03 -0.58
C LYS A 349 5.99 18.61 -1.29
N ARG A 350 6.97 19.09 -0.53
CA ARG A 350 8.21 19.64 -1.08
C ARG A 350 9.10 18.53 -1.68
N ILE A 351 9.22 17.39 -1.00
CA ILE A 351 9.94 16.22 -1.53
C ILE A 351 9.29 15.77 -2.83
N ARG A 352 7.96 15.52 -2.84
CA ARG A 352 7.25 15.10 -4.05
C ARG A 352 7.51 16.05 -5.21
N HIS A 353 7.24 17.34 -5.01
CA HIS A 353 7.45 18.35 -6.05
C HIS A 353 8.88 18.32 -6.59
N HIS A 354 9.88 18.19 -5.72
CA HIS A 354 11.29 18.17 -6.08
C HIS A 354 11.67 16.92 -6.88
N VAL A 355 11.33 15.73 -6.36
CA VAL A 355 11.75 14.47 -6.98
C VAL A 355 11.01 14.17 -8.29
N THR A 356 9.73 14.55 -8.42
CA THR A 356 8.98 14.37 -9.66
C THR A 356 9.45 15.31 -10.78
N ALA A 357 10.07 16.45 -10.43
CA ALA A 357 10.75 17.29 -11.41
C ALA A 357 12.04 16.64 -11.95
N VAL A 358 12.67 15.74 -11.19
CA VAL A 358 13.88 15.00 -11.58
C VAL A 358 13.53 13.71 -12.34
N LYS A 359 12.60 12.91 -11.78
CA LYS A 359 12.12 11.64 -12.35
C LYS A 359 10.59 11.59 -12.17
N PRO A 360 9.83 11.95 -13.22
CA PRO A 360 8.37 12.12 -13.11
C PRO A 360 7.60 10.87 -12.68
N ASP A 361 8.14 9.69 -12.92
CA ASP A 361 7.54 8.39 -12.62
C ASP A 361 8.14 7.71 -11.38
N VAL A 362 8.86 8.45 -10.52
CA VAL A 362 9.34 7.91 -9.24
C VAL A 362 8.18 7.56 -8.33
N TYR A 363 8.23 6.37 -7.73
CA TYR A 363 7.19 5.90 -6.80
C TYR A 363 7.48 6.33 -5.37
N LEU A 364 6.54 7.04 -4.72
CA LEU A 364 6.65 7.51 -3.34
C LEU A 364 5.70 6.73 -2.44
N LEU A 365 6.28 5.88 -1.60
CA LEU A 365 5.56 4.96 -0.72
C LEU A 365 5.71 5.40 0.75
N GLY A 366 4.59 5.60 1.46
CA GLY A 366 4.62 5.86 2.91
C GLY A 366 4.47 4.59 3.73
N GLU A 367 5.22 4.47 4.82
CA GLU A 367 4.90 3.50 5.86
C GLU A 367 3.87 4.11 6.81
N ILE A 368 2.62 3.66 6.69
CA ILE A 368 1.52 4.08 7.56
C ILE A 368 0.67 2.85 7.87
N TRP A 369 0.50 2.55 9.15
CA TRP A 369 -0.16 1.32 9.61
C TRP A 369 -1.69 1.44 9.76
N HIS A 370 -2.20 2.64 9.71
CA HIS A 370 -3.62 2.97 9.87
C HIS A 370 -4.21 3.60 8.60
N ASP A 371 -5.38 4.20 8.68
CA ASP A 371 -5.97 4.97 7.59
C ASP A 371 -5.05 6.14 7.20
N ALA A 372 -4.58 6.10 5.96
CA ALA A 372 -3.60 7.04 5.41
C ALA A 372 -4.23 8.13 4.53
N SER A 373 -5.56 8.29 4.54
CA SER A 373 -6.26 9.28 3.72
C SER A 373 -5.66 10.69 3.77
N PRO A 374 -5.16 11.22 4.94
CA PRO A 374 -4.56 12.54 4.99
C PRO A 374 -3.30 12.75 4.13
N TRP A 375 -2.58 11.67 3.80
CA TRP A 375 -1.33 11.69 3.04
C TRP A 375 -1.50 11.30 1.56
N LEU A 376 -2.73 10.97 1.13
CA LEU A 376 -3.04 10.41 -0.19
C LEU A 376 -3.94 11.32 -1.03
N ALA A 377 -3.81 12.64 -0.82
CA ALA A 377 -4.53 13.64 -1.60
C ALA A 377 -3.94 13.88 -3.02
N GLY A 378 -2.82 13.22 -3.35
CA GLY A 378 -2.17 13.31 -4.68
C GLY A 378 -0.92 14.20 -4.70
N ASP A 379 -0.61 14.89 -3.61
CA ASP A 379 0.51 15.83 -3.51
C ASP A 379 1.60 15.42 -2.49
N GLU A 380 1.48 14.19 -1.92
CA GLU A 380 2.44 13.60 -0.97
C GLU A 380 2.86 12.21 -1.43
N TYR A 381 2.31 11.13 -0.85
CA TYR A 381 2.60 9.75 -1.30
C TYR A 381 1.71 9.35 -2.48
N ASP A 382 2.22 8.44 -3.31
CA ASP A 382 1.41 7.76 -4.33
C ASP A 382 0.55 6.66 -3.69
N ALA A 383 1.11 5.99 -2.69
CA ALA A 383 0.46 4.93 -1.94
C ALA A 383 1.13 4.72 -0.58
N VAL A 384 0.59 3.78 0.18
CA VAL A 384 1.15 3.33 1.46
C VAL A 384 1.28 1.80 1.49
N MET A 385 2.10 1.31 2.39
CA MET A 385 2.13 -0.12 2.76
C MET A 385 0.76 -0.49 3.33
N ASN A 386 0.08 -1.46 2.69
CA ASN A 386 -1.34 -1.74 2.96
C ASN A 386 -1.53 -2.65 4.17
N TYR A 387 -1.10 -2.19 5.35
CA TYR A 387 -1.28 -2.92 6.60
C TYR A 387 -2.74 -3.21 6.96
N PRO A 388 -3.73 -2.34 6.64
CA PRO A 388 -5.13 -2.69 6.84
C PRO A 388 -5.57 -3.96 6.08
N LEU A 389 -5.08 -4.16 4.85
CA LEU A 389 -5.35 -5.37 4.08
C LEU A 389 -4.62 -6.59 4.68
N MET A 390 -3.34 -6.42 5.07
CA MET A 390 -2.57 -7.46 5.73
C MET A 390 -3.28 -7.97 6.99
N SER A 391 -3.63 -7.06 7.91
CA SER A 391 -4.33 -7.40 9.14
C SER A 391 -5.66 -8.10 8.86
N GLY A 392 -6.46 -7.54 7.94
CA GLY A 392 -7.76 -8.12 7.61
C GLY A 392 -7.68 -9.54 7.03
N ILE A 393 -6.71 -9.80 6.14
CA ILE A 393 -6.48 -11.14 5.59
C ILE A 393 -6.00 -12.07 6.71
N CYS A 394 -4.95 -11.70 7.45
CA CYS A 394 -4.40 -12.55 8.50
C CYS A 394 -5.45 -12.87 9.58
N ASP A 395 -6.19 -11.88 10.05
CA ASP A 395 -7.21 -12.04 11.09
C ASP A 395 -8.33 -12.99 10.64
N PHE A 396 -8.81 -12.86 9.40
CA PHE A 396 -9.84 -13.76 8.85
C PHE A 396 -9.41 -15.22 8.87
N PHE A 397 -8.18 -15.51 8.49
CA PHE A 397 -7.67 -16.89 8.43
C PHE A 397 -7.29 -17.46 9.80
N LEU A 398 -6.96 -16.59 10.77
CA LEU A 398 -6.63 -17.00 12.16
C LEU A 398 -7.87 -17.20 13.04
N ASP A 399 -8.88 -16.36 12.89
CA ASP A 399 -10.06 -16.33 13.73
C ASP A 399 -10.89 -17.64 13.68
N GLY A 400 -11.04 -18.24 12.50
CA GLY A 400 -11.82 -19.47 12.32
C GLY A 400 -13.34 -19.29 12.38
N GLU A 401 -13.84 -18.19 12.93
CA GLU A 401 -15.27 -17.90 13.12
C GLU A 401 -15.84 -16.89 12.12
N SER A 402 -15.01 -15.99 11.60
CA SER A 402 -15.38 -14.99 10.60
C SER A 402 -15.98 -15.62 9.34
N THR A 403 -17.04 -15.01 8.81
CA THR A 403 -17.80 -15.51 7.68
C THR A 403 -17.30 -14.98 6.34
N LYS A 404 -17.79 -15.53 5.21
CA LYS A 404 -17.52 -15.00 3.86
C LYS A 404 -17.97 -13.55 3.72
N GLU A 405 -19.06 -13.14 4.41
CA GLU A 405 -19.53 -11.77 4.43
C GLU A 405 -18.56 -10.85 5.19
N ASP A 406 -17.99 -11.30 6.31
CA ASP A 406 -16.96 -10.54 7.03
C ASP A 406 -15.72 -10.36 6.16
N PHE A 407 -15.33 -11.38 5.38
CA PHE A 407 -14.25 -11.27 4.40
C PHE A 407 -14.59 -10.24 3.30
N GLU A 408 -15.80 -10.29 2.72
CA GLU A 408 -16.27 -9.29 1.75
C GLU A 408 -16.20 -7.87 2.33
N TYR A 409 -16.72 -7.67 3.55
CA TYR A 409 -16.72 -6.36 4.21
C TYR A 409 -15.31 -5.83 4.44
N MET A 410 -14.40 -6.68 4.86
CA MET A 410 -13.00 -6.34 5.08
C MET A 410 -12.32 -5.92 3.76
N ILE A 411 -12.43 -6.71 2.71
CA ILE A 411 -11.86 -6.40 1.40
C ILE A 411 -12.47 -5.11 0.84
N ASN A 412 -13.80 -4.99 0.85
CA ASN A 412 -14.47 -3.80 0.35
C ASN A 412 -14.05 -2.54 1.13
N ARG A 413 -13.90 -2.64 2.46
CA ARG A 413 -13.40 -1.53 3.29
C ARG A 413 -12.02 -1.08 2.80
N CYS A 414 -11.07 -2.00 2.61
CA CYS A 414 -9.71 -1.65 2.18
C CYS A 414 -9.69 -0.89 0.84
N TYR A 415 -10.55 -1.26 -0.12
CA TYR A 415 -10.60 -0.65 -1.44
C TYR A 415 -11.62 0.50 -1.60
N THR A 416 -12.24 0.94 -0.51
CA THR A 416 -13.06 2.15 -0.45
C THR A 416 -12.45 3.26 0.43
N MET A 417 -11.29 3.01 1.02
CA MET A 417 -10.58 3.99 1.86
C MET A 417 -9.94 5.10 1.03
N TYR A 418 -9.47 4.80 -0.18
CA TYR A 418 -8.66 5.70 -1.00
C TYR A 418 -9.21 5.86 -2.42
N MET A 419 -8.70 6.85 -3.15
CA MET A 419 -8.99 7.05 -4.57
C MET A 419 -8.55 5.84 -5.40
N GLN A 420 -9.17 5.61 -6.56
CA GLN A 420 -8.88 4.47 -7.43
C GLN A 420 -7.41 4.44 -7.89
N GLN A 421 -6.84 5.62 -8.19
CA GLN A 421 -5.44 5.75 -8.62
C GLN A 421 -4.49 5.21 -7.54
N THR A 422 -4.71 5.58 -6.29
CA THR A 422 -3.96 5.07 -5.13
C THR A 422 -4.17 3.56 -4.95
N ASN A 423 -5.42 3.09 -5.02
CA ASN A 423 -5.74 1.66 -4.87
C ASN A 423 -5.03 0.79 -5.92
N ASN A 424 -4.79 1.31 -7.14
CA ASN A 424 -4.08 0.60 -8.20
C ASN A 424 -2.60 0.37 -7.90
N VAL A 425 -2.01 1.17 -7.02
CA VAL A 425 -0.58 1.13 -6.70
C VAL A 425 -0.28 0.88 -5.21
N LEU A 426 -1.30 0.55 -4.39
CA LEU A 426 -1.10 0.17 -2.99
C LEU A 426 -0.09 -0.96 -2.88
N PHE A 427 0.84 -0.83 -1.92
CA PHE A 427 1.86 -1.85 -1.67
C PHE A 427 1.29 -2.91 -0.73
N ASN A 428 0.79 -4.00 -1.31
CA ASN A 428 0.14 -5.08 -0.57
C ASN A 428 1.18 -6.08 -0.06
N LEU A 429 1.11 -6.43 1.21
CA LEU A 429 2.02 -7.36 1.86
C LEU A 429 1.25 -8.24 2.85
N LEU A 430 1.84 -9.37 3.25
CA LEU A 430 1.31 -10.24 4.31
C LEU A 430 2.32 -10.41 5.47
N ASP A 431 3.59 -10.16 5.20
CA ASP A 431 4.67 -10.11 6.18
C ASP A 431 5.74 -9.10 5.75
N SER A 432 6.61 -8.73 6.67
CA SER A 432 7.72 -7.81 6.45
C SER A 432 8.83 -8.03 7.48
N HIS A 433 9.86 -7.18 7.45
CA HIS A 433 10.94 -7.17 8.44
C HIS A 433 10.51 -6.67 9.85
N ASP A 434 9.30 -6.10 9.99
CA ASP A 434 8.74 -5.59 11.25
C ASP A 434 7.62 -6.47 11.80
N THR A 435 7.22 -7.48 11.05
CA THR A 435 6.13 -8.37 11.44
C THR A 435 6.60 -9.81 11.54
N GLU A 436 5.87 -10.62 12.27
CA GLU A 436 6.04 -12.06 12.23
C GLU A 436 5.84 -12.57 10.79
N ARG A 437 6.66 -13.54 10.36
CA ARG A 437 6.54 -14.12 9.02
C ARG A 437 5.21 -14.82 8.84
N LEU A 438 4.65 -14.74 7.63
CA LEU A 438 3.36 -15.33 7.29
C LEU A 438 3.31 -16.82 7.68
N ARG A 439 4.35 -17.59 7.36
CA ARG A 439 4.43 -19.01 7.68
C ARG A 439 4.38 -19.30 9.20
N ASN A 440 4.95 -18.43 10.00
CA ASN A 440 5.03 -18.63 11.45
C ASN A 440 3.67 -18.49 12.14
N ARG A 441 2.76 -17.67 11.57
CA ARG A 441 1.39 -17.50 12.06
C ARG A 441 0.48 -18.69 11.72
N LEU A 442 0.89 -19.56 10.80
CA LEU A 442 0.04 -20.58 10.20
C LEU A 442 0.66 -21.97 10.35
N HIS A 443 -0.12 -22.90 10.91
CA HIS A 443 0.29 -24.29 11.02
C HIS A 443 0.05 -25.10 9.74
N ASP A 444 -0.89 -24.64 8.88
CA ASP A 444 -1.31 -25.31 7.65
C ASP A 444 -0.80 -24.56 6.41
N LEU A 445 -0.07 -25.25 5.54
CA LEU A 445 0.45 -24.69 4.30
C LEU A 445 -0.64 -24.36 3.28
N ASP A 446 -1.77 -25.07 3.28
CA ASP A 446 -2.85 -24.76 2.35
C ASP A 446 -3.48 -23.40 2.70
N ILE A 447 -3.60 -23.06 4.00
CA ILE A 447 -4.04 -21.74 4.45
C ILE A 447 -3.01 -20.65 4.07
N PHE A 448 -1.71 -20.95 4.15
CA PHE A 448 -0.67 -20.05 3.68
C PHE A 448 -0.85 -19.70 2.19
N TYR A 449 -1.13 -20.70 1.35
CA TYR A 449 -1.39 -20.47 -0.09
C TYR A 449 -2.73 -19.77 -0.35
N GLN A 450 -3.77 -19.98 0.47
CA GLN A 450 -5.01 -19.20 0.38
C GLN A 450 -4.75 -17.71 0.57
N GLN A 451 -3.95 -17.33 1.56
CA GLN A 451 -3.60 -15.92 1.79
C GLN A 451 -2.78 -15.34 0.64
N LEU A 452 -1.81 -16.09 0.10
CA LEU A 452 -1.05 -15.68 -1.07
C LEU A 452 -1.94 -15.55 -2.32
N ALA A 453 -2.91 -16.44 -2.51
CA ALA A 453 -3.87 -16.31 -3.60
C ALA A 453 -4.65 -14.99 -3.49
N VAL A 454 -5.08 -14.59 -2.29
CA VAL A 454 -5.70 -13.26 -2.07
C VAL A 454 -4.71 -12.15 -2.41
N LEU A 455 -3.48 -12.20 -1.88
CA LEU A 455 -2.46 -11.19 -2.15
C LEU A 455 -2.23 -10.96 -3.65
N PHE A 456 -2.10 -12.03 -4.42
CA PHE A 456 -1.78 -11.94 -5.86
C PHE A 456 -2.99 -11.65 -6.74
N THR A 457 -4.22 -11.84 -6.27
CA THR A 457 -5.43 -11.60 -7.07
C THR A 457 -6.13 -10.28 -6.74
N MET A 458 -5.82 -9.64 -5.60
CA MET A 458 -6.37 -8.34 -5.25
C MET A 458 -5.62 -7.19 -5.95
N PRO A 459 -6.28 -6.02 -6.20
CA PRO A 459 -5.65 -4.84 -6.80
C PRO A 459 -4.50 -4.29 -5.94
N GLY A 460 -3.65 -3.46 -6.55
CA GLY A 460 -2.43 -2.91 -5.92
C GLY A 460 -1.18 -3.61 -6.46
N SER A 461 -0.03 -3.43 -5.84
CA SER A 461 1.23 -4.08 -6.19
C SER A 461 1.66 -5.02 -5.06
N PRO A 462 1.59 -6.35 -5.26
CA PRO A 462 1.92 -7.32 -4.22
C PRO A 462 3.41 -7.35 -3.92
N CYS A 463 3.74 -7.52 -2.64
CA CYS A 463 5.10 -7.73 -2.17
C CYS A 463 5.19 -9.03 -1.38
N ILE A 464 6.25 -9.79 -1.62
CA ILE A 464 6.67 -10.88 -0.74
C ILE A 464 7.99 -10.51 -0.06
N TYR A 465 8.10 -10.88 1.20
CA TYR A 465 9.33 -10.73 1.97
C TYR A 465 10.28 -11.89 1.63
N TYR A 466 11.61 -11.65 1.53
CA TYR A 466 12.56 -12.71 1.14
C TYR A 466 12.37 -13.98 1.98
N GLY A 467 12.37 -15.12 1.31
CA GLY A 467 12.14 -16.42 1.94
C GLY A 467 10.67 -16.84 2.05
N THR A 468 9.71 -15.96 1.75
CA THR A 468 8.28 -16.33 1.70
C THR A 468 8.02 -17.40 0.64
N GLU A 469 8.78 -17.40 -0.45
CA GLU A 469 8.67 -18.39 -1.53
C GLU A 469 9.03 -19.82 -1.14
N ILE A 470 9.71 -19.98 -0.01
CA ILE A 470 10.03 -21.29 0.58
C ILE A 470 9.34 -21.51 1.93
N ALA A 471 8.38 -20.63 2.27
CA ALA A 471 7.69 -20.63 3.55
C ALA A 471 8.66 -20.53 4.75
N LEU A 472 9.67 -19.66 4.68
CA LEU A 472 10.63 -19.43 5.75
C LEU A 472 9.92 -18.97 7.01
N GLU A 473 10.22 -19.61 8.14
CA GLU A 473 9.68 -19.29 9.45
C GLU A 473 10.47 -18.19 10.15
N GLY A 474 9.82 -17.44 11.03
CA GLY A 474 10.42 -16.43 11.90
C GLY A 474 9.35 -15.72 12.71
N GLY A 475 9.57 -15.59 14.02
CA GLY A 475 8.69 -14.91 14.97
C GLY A 475 8.77 -13.38 14.84
N HIS A 476 8.37 -12.69 15.90
CA HIS A 476 8.44 -11.23 15.96
C HIS A 476 9.87 -10.70 15.74
N ASP A 477 9.97 -9.43 15.32
CA ASP A 477 11.26 -8.72 15.20
C ASP A 477 12.11 -8.93 16.46
N PRO A 478 13.40 -9.30 16.34
CA PRO A 478 14.17 -9.47 15.10
C PRO A 478 14.18 -10.89 14.50
N ASP A 479 13.47 -11.87 15.07
CA ASP A 479 13.51 -13.26 14.61
C ASP A 479 12.97 -13.44 13.17
N CYS A 480 12.06 -12.57 12.72
CA CYS A 480 11.59 -12.53 11.32
C CYS A 480 12.72 -12.23 10.32
N ARG A 481 13.87 -11.73 10.77
CA ARG A 481 15.04 -11.35 9.97
C ARG A 481 16.09 -12.48 9.90
N ARG A 482 15.66 -13.74 9.85
CA ARG A 482 16.54 -14.91 9.66
C ARG A 482 17.22 -14.86 8.30
N CYS A 483 18.46 -15.40 8.22
CA CYS A 483 19.19 -15.47 6.96
C CYS A 483 18.48 -16.35 5.95
N MET A 484 18.54 -15.97 4.66
CA MET A 484 18.04 -16.77 3.55
C MET A 484 18.82 -18.09 3.46
N PRO A 485 18.15 -19.26 3.47
CA PRO A 485 18.79 -20.57 3.42
C PRO A 485 19.03 -21.01 1.97
N TRP A 486 19.95 -20.35 1.28
CA TRP A 486 20.21 -20.57 -0.16
C TRP A 486 20.50 -22.02 -0.53
N GLU A 487 21.16 -22.76 0.35
CA GLU A 487 21.49 -24.18 0.17
C GLU A 487 20.25 -25.10 0.22
N GLU A 488 19.16 -24.67 0.83
CA GLU A 488 17.93 -25.44 0.95
C GLU A 488 16.96 -25.24 -0.24
N LEU A 489 17.22 -24.26 -1.11
CA LEU A 489 16.34 -23.98 -2.24
C LEU A 489 16.24 -25.15 -3.22
N GLU A 490 17.31 -25.93 -3.34
CA GLU A 490 17.37 -27.07 -4.26
C GLU A 490 16.65 -28.32 -3.75
N THR A 491 16.12 -28.32 -2.54
CA THR A 491 15.31 -29.45 -2.05
C THR A 491 14.03 -29.60 -2.87
N LEU A 492 13.56 -30.82 -3.08
CA LEU A 492 12.33 -31.09 -3.84
C LEU A 492 11.13 -30.33 -3.28
N GLU A 493 11.05 -30.23 -1.96
CA GLU A 493 9.97 -29.52 -1.28
C GLU A 493 10.00 -28.02 -1.59
N ASN A 494 11.16 -27.36 -1.48
CA ASN A 494 11.28 -25.93 -1.75
C ASN A 494 11.16 -25.61 -3.24
N GLN A 495 11.65 -26.48 -4.13
CA GLN A 495 11.43 -26.32 -5.57
C GLN A 495 9.94 -26.39 -5.93
N ALA A 496 9.18 -27.28 -5.28
CA ALA A 496 7.73 -27.33 -5.47
C ALA A 496 7.06 -26.03 -4.98
N ARG A 497 7.41 -25.52 -3.78
CA ARG A 497 6.90 -24.25 -3.24
C ARG A 497 7.23 -23.06 -4.15
N ILE A 498 8.49 -22.95 -4.57
CA ILE A 498 8.94 -21.91 -5.51
C ILE A 498 8.14 -21.99 -6.82
N GLY A 499 7.88 -23.20 -7.33
CA GLY A 499 7.07 -23.41 -8.54
C GLY A 499 5.64 -22.89 -8.40
N GLU A 500 4.99 -23.13 -7.27
CA GLU A 500 3.64 -22.64 -7.01
C GLU A 500 3.59 -21.10 -6.88
N ILE A 501 4.55 -20.51 -6.14
CA ILE A 501 4.65 -19.05 -6.00
C ILE A 501 4.97 -18.40 -7.36
N ARG A 502 5.88 -19.00 -8.14
CA ARG A 502 6.17 -18.54 -9.52
C ARG A 502 4.92 -18.55 -10.39
N THR A 503 4.06 -19.55 -10.24
CA THR A 503 2.78 -19.62 -10.96
C THR A 503 1.87 -18.46 -10.57
N LEU A 504 1.68 -18.19 -9.27
CA LEU A 504 0.86 -17.07 -8.81
C LEU A 504 1.41 -15.71 -9.28
N ILE A 505 2.73 -15.52 -9.24
CA ILE A 505 3.40 -14.32 -9.75
C ILE A 505 3.17 -14.18 -11.27
N ALA A 506 3.33 -15.26 -12.02
CA ALA A 506 3.13 -15.26 -13.48
C ALA A 506 1.69 -14.91 -13.83
N LEU A 507 0.71 -15.47 -13.12
CA LEU A 507 -0.71 -15.14 -13.28
C LEU A 507 -0.95 -13.66 -12.95
N ARG A 508 -0.44 -13.15 -11.83
CA ARG A 508 -0.57 -11.72 -11.47
C ARG A 508 -0.08 -10.79 -12.57
N ARG A 509 1.03 -11.13 -13.19
CA ARG A 509 1.64 -10.33 -14.27
C ARG A 509 0.89 -10.44 -15.60
N LYS A 510 0.36 -11.62 -15.91
CA LYS A 510 -0.33 -11.92 -17.17
C LYS A 510 -1.78 -11.44 -17.16
N GLU A 511 -2.52 -11.72 -16.09
CA GLU A 511 -3.96 -11.51 -16.01
C GLU A 511 -4.30 -10.05 -15.67
N ALA A 512 -4.85 -9.31 -16.63
CA ALA A 512 -5.31 -7.94 -16.43
C ALA A 512 -6.41 -7.86 -15.35
N THR A 513 -7.28 -8.88 -15.29
CA THR A 513 -8.35 -9.01 -14.30
C THR A 513 -7.84 -8.88 -12.87
N PHE A 514 -6.66 -9.43 -12.52
CA PHE A 514 -6.12 -9.35 -11.15
C PHE A 514 -5.70 -7.93 -10.76
N ARG A 515 -5.33 -7.09 -11.74
CA ARG A 515 -4.96 -5.69 -11.52
C ARG A 515 -6.17 -4.76 -11.46
N SER A 516 -7.32 -5.20 -11.96
CA SER A 516 -8.56 -4.42 -12.01
C SER A 516 -9.15 -4.21 -10.62
N LEU A 517 -9.73 -3.02 -10.38
CA LEU A 517 -10.54 -2.69 -9.20
C LEU A 517 -11.97 -3.24 -9.28
N HIS A 518 -12.36 -3.83 -10.43
CA HIS A 518 -13.67 -4.43 -10.61
C HIS A 518 -13.70 -5.85 -10.05
N PHE A 519 -14.28 -6.01 -8.89
CA PHE A 519 -14.51 -7.30 -8.26
C PHE A 519 -15.80 -7.27 -7.44
N HIS A 520 -16.43 -8.43 -7.32
CA HIS A 520 -17.61 -8.61 -6.47
C HIS A 520 -17.63 -10.02 -5.86
N PHE A 521 -18.47 -10.21 -4.87
CA PHE A 521 -18.61 -11.45 -4.12
C PHE A 521 -19.98 -12.06 -4.45
N PRO A 522 -20.05 -13.10 -5.31
CA PRO A 522 -21.28 -13.87 -5.54
C PRO A 522 -21.70 -14.62 -4.27
N ASP A 523 -23.00 -14.70 -4.03
CA ASP A 523 -23.55 -15.48 -2.90
C ASP A 523 -24.03 -16.85 -3.36
N ASP A 524 -23.11 -17.65 -3.93
CA ASP A 524 -23.41 -18.92 -4.63
C ASP A 524 -23.28 -20.14 -3.72
N TYR A 525 -22.75 -19.98 -2.49
CA TYR A 525 -22.48 -21.07 -1.56
C TYR A 525 -23.17 -20.85 -0.22
N GLU A 526 -23.84 -21.89 0.29
CA GLU A 526 -24.50 -21.85 1.61
C GLU A 526 -23.52 -21.88 2.78
N GLN A 527 -22.32 -22.42 2.56
CA GLN A 527 -21.30 -22.56 3.60
C GLN A 527 -20.74 -21.18 4.00
N LYS A 528 -20.81 -20.85 5.29
CA LYS A 528 -20.43 -19.56 5.85
C LYS A 528 -18.97 -19.16 5.62
N ARG A 529 -18.07 -20.12 5.37
CA ARG A 529 -16.64 -19.89 5.15
C ARG A 529 -16.16 -20.35 3.77
N MET A 530 -17.07 -20.55 2.82
CA MET A 530 -16.71 -20.74 1.42
C MET A 530 -16.61 -19.36 0.75
N VAL A 531 -15.38 -18.83 0.68
CA VAL A 531 -15.12 -17.52 0.07
C VAL A 531 -15.11 -17.68 -1.45
N HIS A 532 -15.95 -16.91 -2.12
CA HIS A 532 -15.98 -16.79 -3.56
C HIS A 532 -15.96 -15.33 -3.95
N TYR A 533 -15.02 -14.95 -4.81
CA TYR A 533 -15.04 -13.65 -5.45
C TYR A 533 -14.64 -13.74 -6.92
N ARG A 534 -15.18 -12.84 -7.68
CA ARG A 534 -15.00 -12.72 -9.13
C ARG A 534 -14.27 -11.43 -9.44
N LYS A 535 -13.27 -11.54 -10.30
CA LYS A 535 -12.52 -10.40 -10.85
C LYS A 535 -12.93 -10.20 -12.30
N LEU A 536 -13.07 -8.94 -12.70
CA LEU A 536 -13.39 -8.55 -14.08
C LEU A 536 -12.39 -7.50 -14.54
N ASP A 537 -12.07 -7.49 -15.83
CA ASP A 537 -11.35 -6.38 -16.45
C ASP A 537 -12.27 -5.53 -17.33
N GLU A 538 -11.71 -4.51 -17.96
CA GLU A 538 -12.46 -3.61 -18.86
C GLU A 538 -12.91 -4.30 -20.16
N ALA A 539 -12.25 -5.39 -20.56
CA ALA A 539 -12.63 -6.20 -21.71
C ALA A 539 -13.79 -7.16 -21.40
N GLY A 540 -14.14 -7.31 -20.12
CA GLY A 540 -15.20 -8.22 -19.65
C GLY A 540 -14.71 -9.64 -19.38
N ASP A 541 -13.38 -9.88 -19.43
CA ASP A 541 -12.80 -11.16 -19.02
C ASP A 541 -13.05 -11.40 -17.55
N ARG A 542 -13.31 -12.66 -17.20
CA ARG A 542 -13.70 -13.06 -15.83
C ARG A 542 -12.78 -14.12 -15.28
N VAL A 543 -12.35 -13.92 -14.04
CA VAL A 543 -11.65 -14.94 -13.26
C VAL A 543 -12.35 -15.13 -11.93
N GLU A 544 -12.66 -16.38 -11.61
CA GLU A 544 -13.28 -16.82 -10.37
C GLU A 544 -12.22 -17.30 -9.40
N ILE A 545 -12.29 -16.85 -8.16
CA ILE A 545 -11.40 -17.26 -7.08
C ILE A 545 -12.21 -17.85 -5.95
N LEU A 546 -11.94 -19.11 -5.62
CA LEU A 546 -12.63 -19.84 -4.56
C LEU A 546 -11.61 -20.29 -3.51
N LEU A 547 -11.92 -19.99 -2.25
CA LEU A 547 -11.14 -20.39 -1.09
C LEU A 547 -12.06 -21.20 -0.16
N ASN A 548 -11.79 -22.49 -0.04
CA ASN A 548 -12.53 -23.32 0.88
C ASN A 548 -11.97 -23.19 2.30
N CYS A 549 -12.47 -22.25 3.07
CA CYS A 549 -12.11 -22.06 4.48
C CYS A 549 -13.04 -22.83 5.42
N THR A 550 -13.84 -23.78 4.90
CA THR A 550 -14.73 -24.64 5.71
C THR A 550 -13.95 -25.80 6.32
N GLY A 551 -14.58 -26.50 7.26
CA GLY A 551 -13.98 -27.70 7.88
C GLY A 551 -14.06 -28.97 7.01
N ALA A 552 -14.65 -28.94 5.80
CA ALA A 552 -14.93 -30.10 4.97
C ALA A 552 -14.74 -29.80 3.47
N ASP A 553 -14.71 -30.85 2.65
CA ASP A 553 -14.68 -30.73 1.19
C ASP A 553 -16.00 -30.19 0.65
N VAL A 554 -15.93 -29.25 -0.28
CA VAL A 554 -17.09 -28.62 -0.92
C VAL A 554 -17.16 -29.01 -2.39
N ALA A 555 -18.36 -29.34 -2.88
CA ALA A 555 -18.58 -29.56 -4.31
C ALA A 555 -18.47 -28.22 -5.04
N VAL A 556 -17.61 -28.18 -6.06
CA VAL A 556 -17.36 -26.99 -6.88
C VAL A 556 -17.28 -27.42 -8.34
N ARG A 557 -17.97 -26.70 -9.21
CA ARG A 557 -17.89 -26.90 -10.65
C ARG A 557 -17.12 -25.74 -11.28
N ALA A 558 -15.91 -26.02 -11.73
CA ALA A 558 -15.14 -25.08 -12.54
C ALA A 558 -15.63 -25.12 -13.99
N GLU A 559 -16.20 -24.02 -14.47
CA GLU A 559 -16.70 -23.89 -15.85
C GLU A 559 -15.72 -23.04 -16.67
N GLY A 560 -14.56 -23.62 -17.01
CA GLY A 560 -13.55 -22.92 -17.80
C GLY A 560 -12.12 -23.44 -17.60
N GLU A 561 -11.15 -22.58 -17.92
CA GLU A 561 -9.72 -22.87 -17.81
C GLU A 561 -9.24 -22.74 -16.36
N ILE A 562 -8.74 -23.81 -15.77
CA ILE A 562 -8.14 -23.76 -14.45
C ILE A 562 -6.75 -23.11 -14.57
N LEU A 563 -6.56 -21.98 -13.88
CA LEU A 563 -5.33 -21.22 -13.87
C LEU A 563 -4.39 -21.64 -12.72
N PHE A 564 -4.99 -21.95 -11.56
CA PHE A 564 -4.26 -22.40 -10.37
C PHE A 564 -5.19 -23.20 -9.46
N HIS A 565 -4.69 -24.25 -8.84
CA HIS A 565 -5.44 -24.93 -7.78
C HIS A 565 -4.52 -25.62 -6.78
N ARG A 566 -5.03 -25.72 -5.54
CA ARG A 566 -4.57 -26.63 -4.51
C ARG A 566 -5.77 -27.38 -3.95
N GLY A 567 -5.70 -28.70 -3.92
CA GLY A 567 -6.80 -29.51 -3.38
C GLY A 567 -8.08 -29.51 -4.21
N TYR A 568 -8.05 -29.23 -5.52
CA TYR A 568 -9.22 -29.41 -6.41
C TYR A 568 -9.07 -30.69 -7.22
N GLU A 569 -10.04 -31.60 -7.05
CA GLU A 569 -10.04 -32.91 -7.71
C GLU A 569 -11.47 -33.42 -7.87
N ALA A 570 -11.78 -34.03 -9.01
CA ALA A 570 -13.09 -34.65 -9.31
C ALA A 570 -14.33 -33.79 -8.97
N GLY A 571 -14.26 -32.47 -9.22
CA GLY A 571 -15.36 -31.55 -8.95
C GLY A 571 -15.54 -31.22 -7.45
N ARG A 572 -14.54 -31.45 -6.64
CA ARG A 572 -14.53 -31.12 -5.21
C ARG A 572 -13.30 -30.29 -4.85
N LEU A 573 -13.52 -29.23 -4.09
CA LEU A 573 -12.47 -28.43 -3.48
C LEU A 573 -12.27 -28.90 -2.02
N LYS A 574 -11.12 -29.47 -1.73
CA LYS A 574 -10.78 -30.01 -0.40
C LYS A 574 -10.80 -28.91 0.65
N LYS A 575 -10.92 -29.31 1.91
CA LYS A 575 -10.69 -28.41 3.05
C LYS A 575 -9.38 -27.62 2.85
N ASN A 576 -9.40 -26.32 3.12
CA ASN A 576 -8.31 -25.35 2.91
C ASN A 576 -7.82 -25.25 1.46
N GLY A 577 -8.58 -25.78 0.49
CA GLY A 577 -8.23 -25.74 -0.92
C GLY A 577 -8.45 -24.37 -1.55
N THR A 578 -7.69 -24.11 -2.61
CA THR A 578 -7.77 -22.92 -3.46
C THR A 578 -8.06 -23.30 -4.89
N LEU A 579 -8.94 -22.58 -5.57
CA LEU A 579 -9.21 -22.75 -7.00
C LEU A 579 -9.32 -21.39 -7.67
N ILE A 580 -8.57 -21.20 -8.74
CA ILE A 580 -8.61 -20.01 -9.61
C ILE A 580 -8.85 -20.49 -11.03
N TYR A 581 -9.94 -20.03 -11.67
CA TYR A 581 -10.22 -20.41 -13.05
C TYR A 581 -10.82 -19.25 -13.83
N ARG A 582 -10.57 -19.24 -15.14
CA ARG A 582 -11.16 -18.29 -16.09
C ARG A 582 -12.44 -18.87 -16.65
N THR A 583 -13.55 -18.14 -16.54
CA THR A 583 -14.80 -18.50 -17.21
C THR A 583 -14.69 -18.19 -18.69
N VAL A 584 -15.15 -19.11 -19.53
CA VAL A 584 -15.34 -18.84 -20.95
C VAL A 584 -16.65 -18.05 -21.07
N GLY A 585 -16.57 -16.82 -21.58
CA GLY A 585 -17.71 -15.92 -21.78
C GLY A 585 -18.68 -16.41 -22.87
#